data_94d2d75a2f71c28bdd8e0e6b0a4ed5c9
#
_entry.id   94d2d75a2f71c28bdd8e0e6b0a4ed5c9
#
_cell.length_a   1.000
_cell.length_b   1.000
_cell.length_c   1.000
_cell.angle_alpha   90.00
_cell.angle_beta   90.00
_cell.angle_gamma   90.00
#
_symmetry.space_group_name_H-M   'P 1'
#
loop_
_entity.id
_entity.type
_entity.pdbx_description
1 polymer ?
#
loop_
_entity_poly.entity_id
_entity_poly.type
_entity_poly.pdbx_seq_one_letter_code
_entity_poly.pdbx_strand_id
1 'polypeptide(L)'
;MKWDDTLFCGDNLEILREYIPDECVDLAYIDPPFFSNRDYAIIWGDEAERRSFEDTWEGGIESYIAWMDPRLRELRRVLKEDGSIYVHCDWHASHRLRRLLDDIMGAVNFQNEIIWYYRGGGVSKHRFARRHDNIYFYSKTSKSRFYPDMVRTPYSEDSQDRLKYKARAFRGNKVYDTYKPHPEGKHPDDVWIIQPIMPSAKERLGYPTQKPEKLLAKIINASSREDDLVLDCFCGCGTTLAVAHRLNRRWIGVDISYTAIELVKERLAKLGVTKPQEVGMPTTVEDALRLQPFDFQTWMLKRLHAYASPKKTGDLGIDGFTYFKQHPIQIKKVEHIGRNVIDNFHAAMVRLSKAKGYIIGISFTKGALAEISRLKVEEGLVIVPVTLDEVMKDYRIEE
;
A
#
# COMPACT_ATOMS: atom_id res chain seq x y z
N MET A 1 25.81 0.40 1.45
CA MET A 1 24.73 1.40 1.64
C MET A 1 23.79 0.83 2.69
N LYS A 2 23.44 1.60 3.70
CA LYS A 2 22.38 1.22 4.64
C LYS A 2 21.05 1.59 4.00
N TRP A 3 20.19 0.64 3.74
CA TRP A 3 18.83 0.85 3.22
C TRP A 3 17.78 0.96 4.34
N ASP A 4 18.21 1.34 5.54
CA ASP A 4 17.34 1.51 6.70
C ASP A 4 16.44 2.73 6.47
N ASP A 5 15.17 2.62 6.79
CA ASP A 5 14.17 3.68 6.67
C ASP A 5 14.05 4.25 5.25
N THR A 6 14.04 3.34 4.27
CA THR A 6 14.02 3.66 2.85
C THR A 6 12.70 3.31 2.19
N LEU A 7 12.21 4.21 1.35
CA LEU A 7 11.07 4.01 0.46
C LEU A 7 11.56 3.81 -0.97
N PHE A 8 11.10 2.75 -1.61
CA PHE A 8 11.35 2.46 -3.00
C PHE A 8 10.06 2.59 -3.82
N CYS A 9 10.11 3.34 -4.91
CA CYS A 9 9.04 3.44 -5.89
C CYS A 9 9.41 2.65 -7.13
N GLY A 10 8.75 1.51 -7.38
CA GLY A 10 9.02 0.65 -8.54
C GLY A 10 8.61 -0.81 -8.36
N ASP A 11 8.92 -1.65 -9.34
CA ASP A 11 8.65 -3.09 -9.25
C ASP A 11 9.49 -3.73 -8.15
N ASN A 12 8.81 -4.41 -7.24
CA ASN A 12 9.47 -5.00 -6.07
C ASN A 12 10.45 -6.14 -6.41
N LEU A 13 10.25 -6.85 -7.52
CA LEU A 13 11.17 -7.90 -7.94
C LEU A 13 12.52 -7.31 -8.36
N GLU A 14 12.50 -6.22 -9.12
CA GLU A 14 13.71 -5.50 -9.54
C GLU A 14 14.42 -4.90 -8.32
N ILE A 15 13.65 -4.23 -7.44
CA ILE A 15 14.19 -3.61 -6.23
C ILE A 15 14.80 -4.64 -5.28
N LEU A 16 14.14 -5.77 -5.04
CA LEU A 16 14.68 -6.83 -4.21
C LEU A 16 16.01 -7.37 -4.76
N ARG A 17 16.13 -7.52 -6.10
CA ARG A 17 17.34 -8.03 -6.75
C ARG A 17 18.49 -7.04 -6.75
N GLU A 18 18.22 -5.79 -7.01
CA GLU A 18 19.25 -4.79 -7.25
C GLU A 18 19.74 -4.10 -5.97
N TYR A 19 18.83 -3.89 -5.01
CA TYR A 19 19.12 -3.03 -3.87
C TYR A 19 19.16 -3.76 -2.53
N ILE A 20 18.45 -4.88 -2.37
CA ILE A 20 18.34 -5.53 -1.07
C ILE A 20 19.33 -6.71 -0.99
N PRO A 21 20.33 -6.64 -0.10
CA PRO A 21 21.34 -7.71 0.07
C PRO A 21 20.72 -9.00 0.59
N ASP A 22 21.47 -10.09 0.41
CA ASP A 22 21.16 -11.37 1.03
C ASP A 22 21.17 -11.26 2.55
N GLU A 23 20.30 -12.00 3.21
CA GLU A 23 20.30 -12.25 4.65
C GLU A 23 20.39 -10.98 5.53
N CYS A 24 19.68 -9.92 5.11
CA CYS A 24 19.67 -8.65 5.86
C CYS A 24 18.34 -8.37 6.58
N VAL A 25 17.23 -9.00 6.17
CA VAL A 25 15.87 -8.75 6.67
C VAL A 25 15.54 -9.69 7.81
N ASP A 26 15.07 -9.15 8.93
CA ASP A 26 14.63 -9.92 10.09
C ASP A 26 13.20 -10.41 9.96
N LEU A 27 12.31 -9.56 9.43
CA LEU A 27 10.90 -9.84 9.26
C LEU A 27 10.40 -9.27 7.93
N ALA A 28 9.77 -10.09 7.11
CA ALA A 28 9.00 -9.65 5.96
C ALA A 28 7.49 -9.84 6.22
N TYR A 29 6.71 -8.80 6.01
CA TYR A 29 5.26 -8.89 5.88
C TYR A 29 4.89 -8.44 4.49
N ILE A 30 4.04 -9.19 3.81
CA ILE A 30 3.54 -8.82 2.49
C ILE A 30 2.03 -9.01 2.37
N ASP A 31 1.41 -8.06 1.68
CA ASP A 31 -0.01 -8.00 1.37
C ASP A 31 -0.18 -7.83 -0.15
N PRO A 32 0.16 -8.87 -0.96
CA PRO A 32 0.11 -8.79 -2.41
C PRO A 32 -1.33 -8.68 -2.92
N PRO A 33 -1.57 -8.35 -4.21
CA PRO A 33 -2.88 -8.52 -4.82
C PRO A 33 -3.45 -9.91 -4.55
N PHE A 34 -4.78 -10.01 -4.27
CA PHE A 34 -5.39 -11.28 -3.80
C PHE A 34 -5.97 -12.17 -4.91
N PHE A 35 -5.73 -11.83 -6.17
CA PHE A 35 -6.43 -12.48 -7.29
C PHE A 35 -7.95 -12.29 -7.21
N SER A 36 -8.39 -11.13 -6.77
CA SER A 36 -9.82 -10.85 -6.56
C SER A 36 -10.57 -10.55 -7.86
N ASN A 37 -9.88 -10.36 -8.98
CA ASN A 37 -10.38 -9.89 -10.26
C ASN A 37 -11.18 -8.58 -10.13
N ARG A 38 -10.66 -7.65 -9.35
CA ARG A 38 -11.22 -6.32 -9.11
C ARG A 38 -10.16 -5.23 -9.27
N ASP A 39 -10.57 -4.12 -9.84
CA ASP A 39 -9.79 -2.90 -9.78
C ASP A 39 -10.01 -2.24 -8.41
N TYR A 40 -8.93 -1.88 -7.75
CA TYR A 40 -8.99 -1.15 -6.49
C TYR A 40 -8.72 0.33 -6.72
N ALA A 41 -9.53 1.17 -6.09
CA ALA A 41 -9.45 2.62 -6.25
C ALA A 41 -9.20 3.30 -4.90
N ILE A 42 -8.30 4.28 -4.88
CA ILE A 42 -8.08 5.14 -3.73
C ILE A 42 -9.18 6.19 -3.68
N ILE A 43 -9.80 6.38 -2.52
CA ILE A 43 -10.71 7.48 -2.25
C ILE A 43 -9.91 8.58 -1.56
N TRP A 44 -9.70 9.70 -2.25
CA TRP A 44 -8.96 10.83 -1.73
C TRP A 44 -9.91 12.00 -1.46
N GLY A 45 -9.91 12.52 -0.22
CA GLY A 45 -10.83 13.60 0.17
C GLY A 45 -12.28 13.16 0.17
N ASP A 46 -13.20 14.10 0.09
CA ASP A 46 -14.61 13.84 0.34
C ASP A 46 -15.33 13.03 -0.74
N GLU A 47 -14.73 12.65 -1.89
CA GLU A 47 -15.43 11.78 -2.88
C GLU A 47 -14.64 11.37 -4.14
N ALA A 48 -13.34 11.64 -4.28
CA ALA A 48 -12.59 11.25 -5.48
C ALA A 48 -12.10 9.78 -5.42
N GLU A 49 -12.75 8.88 -6.15
CA GLU A 49 -12.28 7.49 -6.33
C GLU A 49 -11.23 7.43 -7.44
N ARG A 50 -10.08 6.84 -7.14
CA ARG A 50 -8.99 6.72 -8.08
C ARG A 50 -8.41 5.32 -8.02
N ARG A 51 -8.20 4.69 -9.19
CA ARG A 51 -7.60 3.37 -9.27
C ARG A 51 -6.19 3.39 -8.66
N SER A 52 -5.93 2.52 -7.70
CA SER A 52 -4.61 2.38 -7.09
C SER A 52 -3.81 1.26 -7.69
N PHE A 53 -4.44 0.12 -7.97
CA PHE A 53 -3.82 -1.02 -8.63
C PHE A 53 -4.88 -1.93 -9.25
N GLU A 54 -4.48 -2.65 -10.29
CA GLU A 54 -5.31 -3.66 -10.94
C GLU A 54 -4.99 -5.02 -10.32
N ASP A 55 -6.04 -5.76 -9.93
CA ASP A 55 -5.93 -7.14 -9.48
C ASP A 55 -6.67 -8.07 -10.46
N THR A 56 -6.42 -7.83 -11.75
CA THR A 56 -6.97 -8.61 -12.88
C THR A 56 -5.84 -9.38 -13.56
N TRP A 57 -6.06 -10.67 -13.79
CA TRP A 57 -5.02 -11.59 -14.27
C TRP A 57 -5.45 -12.30 -15.54
N GLU A 58 -4.93 -11.88 -16.68
CA GLU A 58 -5.04 -12.63 -17.92
C GLU A 58 -4.27 -13.95 -17.78
N GLY A 59 -4.93 -15.07 -18.07
CA GLY A 59 -4.37 -16.40 -17.85
C GLY A 59 -4.71 -17.03 -16.48
N GLY A 60 -5.47 -16.31 -15.65
CA GLY A 60 -6.03 -16.85 -14.41
C GLY A 60 -5.01 -17.03 -13.28
N ILE A 61 -5.36 -17.92 -12.34
CA ILE A 61 -4.57 -18.15 -11.12
C ILE A 61 -3.13 -18.62 -11.40
N GLU A 62 -2.89 -19.33 -12.48
CA GLU A 62 -1.55 -19.82 -12.82
C GLU A 62 -0.62 -18.65 -13.20
N SER A 63 -1.13 -17.63 -13.88
CA SER A 63 -0.36 -16.40 -14.18
C SER A 63 -0.03 -15.62 -12.91
N TYR A 64 -0.98 -15.52 -11.97
CA TYR A 64 -0.74 -14.91 -10.66
C TYR A 64 0.36 -15.65 -9.88
N ILE A 65 0.30 -16.99 -9.82
CA ILE A 65 1.30 -17.80 -9.14
C ILE A 65 2.67 -17.69 -9.80
N ALA A 66 2.73 -17.67 -11.13
CA ALA A 66 3.97 -17.46 -11.87
C ALA A 66 4.59 -16.07 -11.61
N TRP A 67 3.76 -15.05 -11.38
CA TRP A 67 4.20 -13.71 -11.00
C TRP A 67 4.68 -13.63 -9.55
N MET A 68 4.04 -14.37 -8.62
CA MET A 68 4.44 -14.41 -7.22
C MET A 68 5.72 -15.23 -6.97
N ASP A 69 5.96 -16.29 -7.75
CA ASP A 69 7.10 -17.22 -7.53
C ASP A 69 8.46 -16.49 -7.44
N PRO A 70 8.90 -15.70 -8.43
CA PRO A 70 10.20 -15.04 -8.35
C PRO A 70 10.29 -14.04 -7.19
N ARG A 71 9.20 -13.40 -6.80
CA ARG A 71 9.14 -12.46 -5.68
C ARG A 71 9.33 -13.16 -4.33
N LEU A 72 8.66 -14.28 -4.14
CA LEU A 72 8.80 -15.08 -2.92
C LEU A 72 10.20 -15.70 -2.80
N ARG A 73 10.85 -16.07 -3.92
CA ARG A 73 12.26 -16.53 -3.93
C ARG A 73 13.20 -15.43 -3.50
N GLU A 74 13.03 -14.22 -4.00
CA GLU A 74 13.82 -13.07 -3.58
C GLU A 74 13.59 -12.73 -2.10
N LEU A 75 12.33 -12.77 -1.63
CA LEU A 75 12.02 -12.58 -0.22
C LEU A 75 12.72 -13.62 0.66
N ARG A 76 12.76 -14.91 0.24
CA ARG A 76 13.54 -15.93 0.94
C ARG A 76 15.04 -15.64 0.94
N ARG A 77 15.58 -15.11 -0.17
CA ARG A 77 17.01 -14.74 -0.29
C ARG A 77 17.39 -13.66 0.73
N VAL A 78 16.60 -12.59 0.79
CA VAL A 78 16.90 -11.42 1.63
C VAL A 78 16.64 -11.65 3.13
N LEU A 79 15.82 -12.64 3.50
CA LEU A 79 15.61 -13.00 4.90
C LEU A 79 16.89 -13.55 5.54
N LYS A 80 17.17 -13.17 6.79
CA LYS A 80 18.20 -13.79 7.64
C LYS A 80 17.85 -15.26 7.91
N GLU A 81 18.84 -16.07 8.33
CA GLU A 81 18.61 -17.48 8.68
C GLU A 81 17.53 -17.68 9.74
N ASP A 82 17.44 -16.77 10.70
CA ASP A 82 16.43 -16.76 11.77
C ASP A 82 15.23 -15.84 11.47
N GLY A 83 15.20 -15.28 10.26
CA GLY A 83 14.15 -14.38 9.78
C GLY A 83 12.84 -15.09 9.46
N SER A 84 11.78 -14.31 9.43
CA SER A 84 10.41 -14.80 9.24
C SER A 84 9.68 -14.03 8.14
N ILE A 85 8.73 -14.71 7.48
CA ILE A 85 7.84 -14.09 6.52
C ILE A 85 6.37 -14.36 6.88
N TYR A 86 5.55 -13.32 6.73
CA TYR A 86 4.09 -13.39 6.81
C TYR A 86 3.49 -13.00 5.48
N VAL A 87 2.75 -13.90 4.86
CA VAL A 87 2.10 -13.68 3.56
C VAL A 87 0.59 -13.65 3.75
N HIS A 88 0.01 -12.48 3.56
CA HIS A 88 -1.41 -12.25 3.68
C HIS A 88 -2.12 -12.56 2.38
N CYS A 89 -3.24 -13.23 2.45
CA CYS A 89 -4.09 -13.55 1.30
C CYS A 89 -5.52 -13.83 1.75
N ASP A 90 -6.45 -13.76 0.81
CA ASP A 90 -7.81 -14.21 1.04
C ASP A 90 -8.07 -15.60 0.42
N TRP A 91 -9.31 -16.04 0.46
CA TRP A 91 -9.74 -17.35 -0.04
C TRP A 91 -9.51 -17.57 -1.54
N HIS A 92 -9.31 -16.52 -2.37
CA HIS A 92 -9.16 -16.68 -3.82
C HIS A 92 -7.86 -17.41 -4.18
N ALA A 93 -6.74 -17.01 -3.57
CA ALA A 93 -5.43 -17.55 -3.88
C ALA A 93 -4.78 -18.38 -2.75
N SER A 94 -5.37 -18.40 -1.54
CA SER A 94 -4.73 -18.95 -0.34
C SER A 94 -4.14 -20.35 -0.52
N HIS A 95 -4.91 -21.28 -1.06
CA HIS A 95 -4.47 -22.68 -1.24
C HIS A 95 -3.31 -22.83 -2.25
N ARG A 96 -3.24 -21.99 -3.27
CA ARG A 96 -2.15 -21.98 -4.25
C ARG A 96 -0.90 -21.33 -3.69
N LEU A 97 -1.06 -20.20 -3.00
CA LEU A 97 0.05 -19.53 -2.32
C LEU A 97 0.66 -20.39 -1.22
N ARG A 98 -0.16 -21.11 -0.44
CA ARG A 98 0.33 -22.05 0.55
C ARG A 98 1.24 -23.10 -0.07
N ARG A 99 0.83 -23.70 -1.18
CA ARG A 99 1.65 -24.69 -1.87
C ARG A 99 2.95 -24.08 -2.39
N LEU A 100 2.89 -22.92 -3.02
CA LEU A 100 4.07 -22.21 -3.52
C LEU A 100 5.04 -21.88 -2.38
N LEU A 101 4.53 -21.47 -1.22
CA LEU A 101 5.34 -21.21 -0.03
C LEU A 101 5.99 -22.49 0.52
N ASP A 102 5.27 -23.61 0.54
CA ASP A 102 5.85 -24.92 0.92
C ASP A 102 7.01 -25.33 -0.02
N ASP A 103 6.87 -25.06 -1.33
CA ASP A 103 7.90 -25.37 -2.33
C ASP A 103 9.12 -24.44 -2.19
N ILE A 104 8.93 -23.17 -1.86
CA ILE A 104 10.01 -22.16 -1.78
C ILE A 104 10.64 -22.13 -0.40
N MET A 105 9.85 -21.99 0.66
CA MET A 105 10.36 -21.87 2.04
C MET A 105 10.70 -23.23 2.66
N GLY A 106 10.10 -24.29 2.13
CA GLY A 106 10.15 -25.64 2.68
C GLY A 106 8.99 -25.89 3.66
N ALA A 107 8.20 -26.95 3.44
CA ALA A 107 7.05 -27.28 4.29
C ALA A 107 7.41 -27.50 5.77
N VAL A 108 8.66 -27.92 6.08
CA VAL A 108 9.19 -28.09 7.44
C VAL A 108 9.34 -26.76 8.18
N ASN A 109 9.45 -25.64 7.46
CA ASN A 109 9.61 -24.29 8.01
C ASN A 109 8.27 -23.55 8.17
N PHE A 110 7.15 -24.21 7.85
CA PHE A 110 5.82 -23.68 8.12
C PHE A 110 5.57 -23.62 9.63
N GLN A 111 5.12 -22.44 10.09
CA GLN A 111 4.85 -22.20 11.50
C GLN A 111 3.35 -22.22 11.77
N ASN A 112 2.58 -21.36 11.11
CA ASN A 112 1.12 -21.26 11.30
C ASN A 112 0.40 -20.80 10.02
N GLU A 113 -0.84 -21.26 9.88
CA GLU A 113 -1.88 -20.56 9.14
C GLU A 113 -2.68 -19.74 10.14
N ILE A 114 -2.49 -18.44 10.12
CA ILE A 114 -3.17 -17.50 10.99
C ILE A 114 -4.48 -17.11 10.34
N ILE A 115 -5.59 -17.27 11.05
CA ILE A 115 -6.92 -16.87 10.63
C ILE A 115 -7.21 -15.48 11.22
N TRP A 116 -7.16 -14.46 10.36
CA TRP A 116 -7.61 -13.14 10.76
C TRP A 116 -9.12 -13.04 10.57
N TYR A 117 -9.86 -13.24 11.67
CA TYR A 117 -11.32 -13.17 11.69
C TYR A 117 -11.80 -11.75 12.00
N TYR A 118 -12.80 -11.29 11.26
CA TYR A 118 -13.44 -9.99 11.46
C TYR A 118 -14.96 -10.10 11.35
N ARG A 119 -15.67 -9.21 12.08
CA ARG A 119 -17.12 -9.09 12.00
C ARG A 119 -17.52 -8.08 10.94
N GLY A 120 -18.67 -8.27 10.33
CA GLY A 120 -19.20 -7.40 9.29
C GLY A 120 -19.28 -8.10 7.94
N GLY A 121 -19.61 -7.34 6.88
CA GLY A 121 -19.78 -7.87 5.54
C GLY A 121 -21.20 -8.37 5.24
N GLY A 122 -21.45 -8.67 3.96
CA GLY A 122 -22.74 -9.06 3.45
C GLY A 122 -23.20 -10.44 3.94
N VAL A 123 -24.50 -10.66 3.93
CA VAL A 123 -25.13 -11.96 4.19
C VAL A 123 -25.47 -12.61 2.85
N SER A 124 -25.08 -13.87 2.67
CA SER A 124 -25.42 -14.66 1.49
C SER A 124 -26.55 -15.64 1.79
N LYS A 125 -27.47 -15.80 0.85
CA LYS A 125 -28.54 -16.81 0.93
C LYS A 125 -28.07 -18.22 0.53
N HIS A 126 -26.91 -18.33 -0.11
CA HIS A 126 -26.45 -19.59 -0.75
C HIS A 126 -25.17 -20.17 -0.13
N ARG A 127 -24.51 -19.46 0.79
CA ARG A 127 -23.26 -19.90 1.43
C ARG A 127 -23.03 -19.16 2.75
N PHE A 128 -22.13 -19.68 3.56
CA PHE A 128 -21.68 -18.96 4.77
C PHE A 128 -21.00 -17.65 4.40
N ALA A 129 -21.17 -16.62 5.25
CA ALA A 129 -20.49 -15.34 5.06
C ALA A 129 -18.98 -15.52 5.24
N ARG A 130 -18.19 -15.03 4.27
CA ARG A 130 -16.73 -15.01 4.35
C ARG A 130 -16.30 -13.87 5.25
N ARG A 131 -15.62 -14.19 6.34
CA ARG A 131 -15.28 -13.21 7.39
C ARG A 131 -13.88 -13.43 7.93
N HIS A 132 -12.98 -13.93 7.11
CA HIS A 132 -11.59 -14.08 7.48
C HIS A 132 -10.71 -14.02 6.24
N ASP A 133 -9.47 -13.61 6.50
CA ASP A 133 -8.35 -13.76 5.60
C ASP A 133 -7.32 -14.69 6.25
N ASN A 134 -6.42 -15.24 5.43
CA ASN A 134 -5.35 -16.12 5.85
C ASN A 134 -4.03 -15.35 5.87
N ILE A 135 -3.20 -15.59 6.88
CA ILE A 135 -1.82 -15.10 6.92
C ILE A 135 -0.91 -16.30 7.15
N TYR A 136 -0.12 -16.65 6.16
CA TYR A 136 0.83 -17.75 6.26
C TYR A 136 2.12 -17.29 6.89
N PHE A 137 2.48 -17.91 8.01
CA PHE A 137 3.70 -17.65 8.74
C PHE A 137 4.72 -18.76 8.47
N TYR A 138 5.86 -18.37 7.90
CA TYR A 138 7.03 -19.24 7.68
C TYR A 138 8.26 -18.61 8.30
N SER A 139 9.17 -19.47 8.75
CA SER A 139 10.56 -19.10 9.02
C SER A 139 11.45 -19.44 7.82
N LYS A 140 12.63 -18.80 7.70
CA LYS A 140 13.59 -19.21 6.66
C LYS A 140 14.22 -20.57 6.98
N THR A 141 14.50 -20.83 8.25
CA THR A 141 15.07 -22.08 8.77
C THR A 141 14.41 -22.47 10.10
N SER A 142 14.80 -23.59 10.68
CA SER A 142 14.36 -24.00 12.02
C SER A 142 14.81 -23.09 13.17
N LYS A 143 15.64 -22.07 12.91
CA LYS A 143 16.15 -21.09 13.90
C LYS A 143 15.22 -19.89 14.08
N SER A 144 13.94 -19.96 13.70
CA SER A 144 13.02 -18.83 13.76
C SER A 144 12.92 -18.20 15.14
N ARG A 145 12.79 -16.86 15.13
CA ARG A 145 12.52 -16.06 16.34
C ARG A 145 11.03 -15.90 16.52
N PHE A 146 10.55 -16.23 17.72
CA PHE A 146 9.17 -15.99 18.11
C PHE A 146 9.12 -15.53 19.56
N TYR A 147 8.45 -14.42 19.83
CA TYR A 147 8.38 -13.75 21.12
C TYR A 147 6.95 -13.78 21.68
N PRO A 148 6.50 -14.92 22.23
CA PRO A 148 5.10 -15.08 22.67
C PRO A 148 4.70 -14.07 23.75
N ASP A 149 5.61 -13.67 24.63
CA ASP A 149 5.34 -12.77 25.72
C ASP A 149 4.99 -11.34 25.24
N MET A 150 5.52 -10.94 24.07
CA MET A 150 5.21 -9.64 23.46
C MET A 150 3.79 -9.57 22.87
N VAL A 151 3.12 -10.71 22.72
CA VAL A 151 1.83 -10.83 22.02
C VAL A 151 0.80 -11.68 22.76
N ARG A 152 0.98 -11.84 24.07
CA ARG A 152 0.03 -12.57 24.95
C ARG A 152 -1.37 -12.02 24.79
N THR A 153 -2.34 -12.89 24.95
CA THR A 153 -3.76 -12.56 24.89
C THR A 153 -4.32 -12.53 26.31
N PRO A 154 -5.04 -11.46 26.71
CA PRO A 154 -5.69 -11.43 28.02
C PRO A 154 -6.57 -12.65 28.25
N TYR A 155 -6.64 -13.13 29.48
CA TYR A 155 -7.58 -14.19 29.85
C TYR A 155 -9.02 -13.68 29.71
N SER A 156 -9.91 -14.51 29.18
CA SER A 156 -11.35 -14.24 29.22
C SER A 156 -11.86 -14.29 30.66
N GLU A 157 -13.00 -13.66 30.93
CA GLU A 157 -13.64 -13.70 32.26
C GLU A 157 -13.84 -15.13 32.76
N ASP A 158 -14.35 -16.04 31.92
CA ASP A 158 -14.50 -17.47 32.24
C ASP A 158 -13.17 -18.15 32.56
N SER A 159 -12.08 -17.73 31.88
CA SER A 159 -10.76 -18.28 32.19
C SER A 159 -10.21 -17.75 33.48
N GLN A 160 -10.45 -16.46 33.82
CA GLN A 160 -10.05 -15.86 35.09
C GLN A 160 -10.75 -16.55 36.27
N ASP A 161 -12.03 -16.90 36.12
CA ASP A 161 -12.74 -17.65 37.15
C ASP A 161 -12.20 -19.06 37.35
N ARG A 162 -11.80 -19.76 36.27
CA ARG A 162 -11.13 -21.06 36.35
C ARG A 162 -9.77 -20.99 37.03
N LEU A 163 -9.04 -19.86 36.91
CA LEU A 163 -7.75 -19.66 37.57
C LEU A 163 -7.83 -19.54 39.09
N LYS A 164 -9.03 -19.24 39.62
CA LYS A 164 -9.30 -19.25 41.08
C LYS A 164 -9.31 -20.67 41.65
N TYR A 165 -9.52 -21.68 40.83
CA TYR A 165 -9.51 -23.07 41.23
C TYR A 165 -8.15 -23.69 40.88
N LYS A 166 -7.55 -24.46 41.82
CA LYS A 166 -6.31 -25.21 41.55
C LYS A 166 -6.57 -26.24 40.44
N ALA A 167 -6.14 -25.89 39.21
CA ALA A 167 -6.31 -26.80 38.07
C ALA A 167 -5.26 -27.94 38.17
N ARG A 168 -5.75 -29.17 38.28
CA ARG A 168 -4.92 -30.35 38.12
C ARG A 168 -4.77 -30.62 36.63
N ALA A 169 -3.55 -30.50 36.12
CA ALA A 169 -3.26 -30.92 34.74
C ALA A 169 -2.94 -32.42 34.72
N PHE A 170 -3.66 -33.14 33.86
CA PHE A 170 -3.42 -34.58 33.61
C PHE A 170 -2.61 -34.72 32.30
N ARG A 171 -1.49 -35.40 32.35
CA ARG A 171 -0.75 -35.83 31.17
C ARG A 171 -0.52 -37.33 31.27
N GLY A 172 -1.41 -38.11 30.62
CA GLY A 172 -1.51 -39.55 30.85
C GLY A 172 -1.94 -39.84 32.31
N ASN A 173 -1.30 -40.81 32.98
CA ASN A 173 -1.57 -41.19 34.35
C ASN A 173 -0.86 -40.31 35.39
N LYS A 174 -0.18 -39.24 34.99
CA LYS A 174 0.53 -38.34 35.94
C LYS A 174 -0.28 -37.08 36.20
N VAL A 175 -0.49 -36.75 37.43
CA VAL A 175 -1.08 -35.50 37.91
C VAL A 175 0.04 -34.50 38.10
N TYR A 176 -0.04 -33.37 37.42
CA TYR A 176 0.87 -32.25 37.64
C TYR A 176 0.15 -31.23 38.49
N ASP A 177 0.58 -31.06 39.72
CA ASP A 177 0.13 -29.98 40.61
C ASP A 177 0.74 -28.67 40.10
N THR A 178 -0.14 -27.71 39.85
CA THR A 178 0.12 -26.29 39.62
C THR A 178 0.51 -25.87 38.18
N TYR A 179 -0.49 -25.74 37.31
CA TYR A 179 -0.42 -24.77 36.22
C TYR A 179 -0.51 -23.37 36.88
N LYS A 180 0.62 -22.64 36.86
CA LYS A 180 0.60 -21.21 37.22
C LYS A 180 0.33 -20.44 35.93
N PRO A 181 -0.83 -19.75 35.83
CA PRO A 181 -1.10 -18.92 34.67
C PRO A 181 -0.06 -17.81 34.57
N HIS A 182 0.32 -17.48 33.37
CA HIS A 182 1.26 -16.38 33.13
C HIS A 182 0.55 -15.04 33.49
N PRO A 183 1.18 -14.13 34.27
CA PRO A 183 0.52 -12.90 34.75
C PRO A 183 0.04 -11.99 33.61
N GLU A 184 0.72 -11.98 32.48
CA GLU A 184 0.39 -11.13 31.33
C GLU A 184 -0.62 -11.74 30.35
N GLY A 185 -1.18 -12.92 30.65
CA GLY A 185 -2.19 -13.56 29.81
C GLY A 185 -1.77 -14.90 29.22
N LYS A 186 -2.65 -15.50 28.43
CA LYS A 186 -2.43 -16.79 27.77
C LYS A 186 -1.48 -16.68 26.57
N HIS A 187 -0.87 -17.79 26.21
CA HIS A 187 -0.13 -17.91 24.95
C HIS A 187 -1.02 -17.48 23.77
N PRO A 188 -0.49 -16.73 22.77
CA PRO A 188 -1.29 -16.29 21.64
C PRO A 188 -1.79 -17.46 20.80
N ASP A 189 -3.05 -17.35 20.36
CA ASP A 189 -3.66 -18.29 19.43
C ASP A 189 -3.39 -17.82 17.98
N ASP A 190 -3.60 -18.69 17.00
CA ASP A 190 -3.53 -18.41 15.56
C ASP A 190 -4.86 -17.94 14.94
N VAL A 191 -5.92 -17.86 15.73
CA VAL A 191 -7.19 -17.20 15.33
C VAL A 191 -7.25 -15.82 15.95
N TRP A 192 -7.17 -14.78 15.12
CA TRP A 192 -7.10 -13.39 15.57
C TRP A 192 -8.40 -12.64 15.29
N ILE A 193 -9.03 -12.16 16.34
CA ILE A 193 -10.26 -11.36 16.25
C ILE A 193 -9.86 -9.88 16.28
N ILE A 194 -9.63 -9.32 15.11
CA ILE A 194 -9.26 -7.89 14.93
C ILE A 194 -10.23 -7.29 13.92
N GLN A 195 -10.91 -6.20 14.29
CA GLN A 195 -11.85 -5.56 13.37
C GLN A 195 -11.11 -4.80 12.26
N PRO A 196 -11.64 -4.79 11.03
CA PRO A 196 -11.17 -3.90 9.98
C PRO A 196 -11.31 -2.43 10.40
N ILE A 197 -10.61 -1.56 9.71
CA ILE A 197 -10.64 -0.13 10.00
C ILE A 197 -12.03 0.43 9.70
N MET A 198 -12.68 0.94 10.73
CA MET A 198 -14.00 1.55 10.60
C MET A 198 -13.92 2.88 9.86
N PRO A 199 -14.99 3.30 9.15
CA PRO A 199 -15.01 4.59 8.44
C PRO A 199 -14.64 5.80 9.30
N SER A 200 -14.96 5.78 10.60
CA SER A 200 -14.66 6.84 11.56
C SER A 200 -13.33 6.67 12.31
N ALA A 201 -12.54 5.65 12.01
CA ALA A 201 -11.28 5.40 12.72
C ALA A 201 -10.23 6.46 12.39
N LYS A 202 -9.52 6.95 13.41
CA LYS A 202 -8.45 7.96 13.26
C LYS A 202 -7.28 7.50 12.38
N GLU A 203 -7.01 6.18 12.34
CA GLU A 203 -5.95 5.59 11.51
C GLU A 203 -6.32 5.48 10.03
N ARG A 204 -7.59 5.75 9.67
CA ARG A 204 -8.08 5.62 8.30
C ARG A 204 -7.50 6.71 7.39
N LEU A 205 -6.85 6.29 6.31
CA LEU A 205 -6.28 7.19 5.30
C LEU A 205 -7.10 7.23 4.00
N GLY A 206 -8.20 6.46 3.91
CA GLY A 206 -8.98 6.33 2.67
C GLY A 206 -8.35 5.41 1.62
N TYR A 207 -7.21 4.78 1.92
CA TYR A 207 -6.59 3.81 1.03
C TYR A 207 -7.38 2.49 1.04
N PRO A 208 -7.79 1.95 -0.13
CA PRO A 208 -8.41 0.64 -0.19
C PRO A 208 -7.45 -0.40 0.35
N THR A 209 -7.97 -1.44 0.98
CA THR A 209 -7.19 -2.55 1.55
C THR A 209 -6.26 -2.16 2.71
N GLN A 210 -6.32 -0.93 3.26
CA GLN A 210 -5.54 -0.55 4.43
C GLN A 210 -5.74 -1.54 5.58
N LYS A 211 -4.65 -2.12 6.06
CA LYS A 211 -4.70 -3.07 7.20
C LYS A 211 -4.69 -2.33 8.54
N PRO A 212 -5.37 -2.87 9.57
CA PRO A 212 -5.35 -2.28 10.91
C PRO A 212 -3.94 -2.30 11.53
N GLU A 213 -3.55 -1.20 12.15
CA GLU A 213 -2.25 -1.11 12.84
C GLU A 213 -2.08 -2.18 13.92
N LYS A 214 -3.16 -2.56 14.59
CA LYS A 214 -3.17 -3.63 15.59
C LYS A 214 -2.76 -5.00 15.03
N LEU A 215 -3.12 -5.28 13.76
CA LEU A 215 -2.72 -6.50 13.08
C LEU A 215 -1.20 -6.54 12.88
N LEU A 216 -0.64 -5.45 12.33
CA LEU A 216 0.78 -5.34 12.05
C LEU A 216 1.61 -5.29 13.34
N ALA A 217 1.13 -4.60 14.38
CA ALA A 217 1.79 -4.58 15.68
C ALA A 217 1.93 -5.97 16.29
N LYS A 218 0.91 -6.83 16.12
CA LYS A 218 0.96 -8.21 16.60
C LYS A 218 2.00 -9.03 15.84
N ILE A 219 2.07 -8.90 14.51
CA ILE A 219 3.08 -9.57 13.67
C ILE A 219 4.50 -9.12 14.03
N ILE A 220 4.71 -7.80 14.05
CA ILE A 220 6.03 -7.21 14.29
C ILE A 220 6.55 -7.58 15.68
N ASN A 221 5.72 -7.48 16.72
CA ASN A 221 6.11 -7.86 18.08
C ASN A 221 6.35 -9.36 18.24
N ALA A 222 5.63 -10.20 17.49
CA ALA A 222 5.79 -11.66 17.59
C ALA A 222 7.12 -12.13 17.02
N SER A 223 7.67 -11.48 15.97
CA SER A 223 8.80 -12.01 15.20
C SER A 223 9.95 -11.02 14.99
N SER A 224 9.97 -9.91 15.71
CA SER A 224 11.09 -8.95 15.68
C SER A 224 11.32 -8.28 17.03
N ARG A 225 12.52 -7.70 17.21
CA ARG A 225 12.92 -6.84 18.33
C ARG A 225 13.22 -5.43 17.86
N GLU A 226 13.48 -4.54 18.80
CA GLU A 226 13.97 -3.20 18.50
C GLU A 226 15.26 -3.30 17.64
N ASP A 227 15.44 -2.35 16.73
CA ASP A 227 16.52 -2.30 15.73
C ASP A 227 16.52 -3.40 14.66
N ASP A 228 15.62 -4.39 14.71
CA ASP A 228 15.44 -5.35 13.63
C ASP A 228 14.88 -4.68 12.38
N LEU A 229 15.20 -5.22 11.20
CA LEU A 229 14.77 -4.71 9.91
C LEU A 229 13.48 -5.39 9.44
N VAL A 230 12.42 -4.62 9.28
CA VAL A 230 11.11 -5.03 8.76
C VAL A 230 10.98 -4.61 7.30
N LEU A 231 10.66 -5.56 6.42
CA LEU A 231 10.43 -5.33 4.99
C LEU A 231 8.95 -5.52 4.66
N ASP A 232 8.39 -4.54 3.93
CA ASP A 232 7.10 -4.67 3.26
C ASP A 232 7.26 -4.25 1.79
N CYS A 233 7.29 -5.24 0.89
CA CYS A 233 7.46 -4.98 -0.54
C CYS A 233 6.15 -4.83 -1.32
N PHE A 234 5.03 -4.69 -0.61
CA PHE A 234 3.71 -4.30 -1.11
C PHE A 234 3.11 -3.29 -0.15
N CYS A 235 3.87 -2.23 0.17
CA CYS A 235 3.60 -1.45 1.38
C CYS A 235 2.31 -0.59 1.32
N GLY A 236 1.73 -0.36 0.15
CA GLY A 236 0.52 0.42 -0.03
C GLY A 236 0.57 1.76 0.72
N CYS A 237 -0.34 1.98 1.65
CA CYS A 237 -0.35 3.19 2.48
C CYS A 237 0.59 3.14 3.71
N GLY A 238 1.52 2.18 3.77
CA GLY A 238 2.60 2.12 4.75
C GLY A 238 2.19 1.78 6.19
N THR A 239 1.15 0.97 6.39
CA THR A 239 0.75 0.59 7.75
C THR A 239 1.86 -0.17 8.46
N THR A 240 2.51 -1.12 7.77
CA THR A 240 3.64 -1.89 8.29
C THR A 240 4.79 -0.99 8.73
N LEU A 241 5.16 -0.02 7.89
CA LEU A 241 6.28 0.90 8.12
C LEU A 241 6.01 1.82 9.31
N ALA A 242 4.81 2.39 9.37
CA ALA A 242 4.39 3.26 10.47
C ALA A 242 4.40 2.52 11.81
N VAL A 243 3.95 1.26 11.82
CA VAL A 243 3.97 0.44 13.03
C VAL A 243 5.39 0.02 13.39
N ALA A 244 6.21 -0.39 12.41
CA ALA A 244 7.62 -0.73 12.63
C ALA A 244 8.38 0.45 13.26
N HIS A 245 8.24 1.65 12.68
CA HIS A 245 8.83 2.87 13.22
C HIS A 245 8.42 3.17 14.67
N ARG A 246 7.12 3.11 14.99
CA ARG A 246 6.63 3.33 16.38
C ARG A 246 7.12 2.29 17.39
N LEU A 247 7.44 1.10 16.90
CA LEU A 247 7.97 0.02 17.73
C LEU A 247 9.51 -0.01 17.72
N ASN A 248 10.19 1.05 17.26
CA ASN A 248 11.64 1.16 17.17
C ASN A 248 12.29 0.07 16.28
N ARG A 249 11.61 -0.34 15.21
CA ARG A 249 12.18 -1.20 14.17
C ARG A 249 12.61 -0.34 13.00
N ARG A 250 13.70 -0.72 12.35
CA ARG A 250 14.08 -0.18 11.04
C ARG A 250 13.14 -0.77 9.98
N TRP A 251 12.95 -0.09 8.89
CA TRP A 251 11.99 -0.54 7.89
C TRP A 251 12.46 -0.26 6.46
N ILE A 252 11.96 -1.08 5.54
CA ILE A 252 12.03 -0.85 4.09
C ILE A 252 10.63 -1.03 3.54
N GLY A 253 10.17 -0.06 2.75
CA GLY A 253 8.90 -0.11 2.04
C GLY A 253 9.10 -0.04 0.54
N VAL A 254 8.40 -0.89 -0.20
CA VAL A 254 8.38 -0.86 -1.67
C VAL A 254 6.94 -0.83 -2.14
N ASP A 255 6.64 0.05 -3.08
CA ASP A 255 5.39 0.03 -3.83
C ASP A 255 5.61 0.53 -5.26
N ILE A 256 4.86 -0.03 -6.20
CA ILE A 256 4.93 0.39 -7.59
C ILE A 256 4.24 1.74 -7.82
N SER A 257 3.28 2.07 -6.95
CA SER A 257 2.48 3.29 -7.07
C SER A 257 3.18 4.48 -6.42
N TYR A 258 3.50 5.48 -7.21
CA TYR A 258 3.98 6.78 -6.73
C TYR A 258 3.04 7.39 -5.68
N THR A 259 1.72 7.29 -5.92
CA THR A 259 0.71 7.82 -5.01
C THR A 259 0.74 7.11 -3.66
N ALA A 260 0.94 5.80 -3.64
CA ALA A 260 1.11 5.04 -2.41
C ALA A 260 2.33 5.52 -1.62
N ILE A 261 3.48 5.67 -2.28
CA ILE A 261 4.72 6.18 -1.64
C ILE A 261 4.52 7.57 -1.04
N GLU A 262 3.85 8.48 -1.75
CA GLU A 262 3.56 9.82 -1.20
C GLU A 262 2.65 9.77 0.03
N LEU A 263 1.67 8.88 0.04
CA LEU A 263 0.80 8.67 1.20
C LEU A 263 1.58 8.10 2.40
N VAL A 264 2.53 7.18 2.14
CA VAL A 264 3.46 6.67 3.16
C VAL A 264 4.27 7.82 3.76
N LYS A 265 4.82 8.69 2.93
CA LYS A 265 5.61 9.87 3.38
C LYS A 265 4.78 10.78 4.29
N GLU A 266 3.56 11.11 3.90
CA GLU A 266 2.64 11.91 4.70
C GLU A 266 2.32 11.24 6.06
N ARG A 267 2.15 9.92 6.06
CA ARG A 267 1.92 9.14 7.28
C ARG A 267 3.15 9.16 8.21
N LEU A 268 4.32 8.92 7.65
CA LEU A 268 5.59 8.90 8.40
C LEU A 268 5.96 10.30 8.92
N ALA A 269 5.67 11.35 8.16
CA ALA A 269 5.89 12.74 8.61
C ALA A 269 5.11 13.06 9.89
N LYS A 270 3.88 12.56 10.03
CA LYS A 270 3.08 12.68 11.27
C LYS A 270 3.70 11.95 12.46
N LEU A 271 4.61 11.01 12.22
CA LEU A 271 5.38 10.28 13.23
C LEU A 271 6.79 10.87 13.46
N GLY A 272 7.11 11.99 12.82
CA GLY A 272 8.39 12.67 12.97
C GLY A 272 9.44 12.29 11.93
N VAL A 273 9.16 11.36 11.02
CA VAL A 273 10.07 11.00 9.90
C VAL A 273 9.84 11.98 8.74
N THR A 274 10.58 13.07 8.72
CA THR A 274 10.36 14.15 7.73
C THR A 274 11.09 13.96 6.40
N LYS A 275 12.14 13.14 6.37
CA LYS A 275 12.98 12.91 5.18
C LYS A 275 13.43 11.44 5.14
N PRO A 276 12.54 10.48 4.81
CA PRO A 276 12.99 9.11 4.55
C PRO A 276 13.92 9.09 3.33
N GLN A 277 14.78 8.08 3.22
CA GLN A 277 15.48 7.84 1.96
C GLN A 277 14.46 7.43 0.89
N GLU A 278 14.61 7.96 -0.32
CA GLU A 278 13.72 7.68 -1.44
C GLU A 278 14.52 7.20 -2.65
N VAL A 279 14.09 6.11 -3.28
CA VAL A 279 14.72 5.52 -4.47
C VAL A 279 13.65 5.22 -5.50
N GLY A 280 13.94 5.44 -6.79
CA GLY A 280 13.00 5.19 -7.89
C GLY A 280 11.92 6.27 -8.07
N MET A 281 12.03 7.40 -7.35
CA MET A 281 11.16 8.55 -7.59
C MET A 281 11.51 9.21 -8.93
N PRO A 282 10.51 9.66 -9.70
CA PRO A 282 10.76 10.26 -11.00
C PRO A 282 11.61 11.54 -10.87
N THR A 283 12.78 11.53 -11.48
CA THR A 283 13.71 12.68 -11.50
C THR A 283 13.93 13.22 -12.90
N THR A 284 13.57 12.44 -13.94
CA THR A 284 13.66 12.82 -15.36
C THR A 284 12.28 12.74 -16.02
N VAL A 285 12.17 13.36 -17.20
CA VAL A 285 10.97 13.23 -18.07
C VAL A 285 10.70 11.76 -18.38
N GLU A 286 11.74 10.99 -18.67
CA GLU A 286 11.64 9.58 -18.99
C GLU A 286 11.09 8.76 -17.82
N ASP A 287 11.55 9.02 -16.60
CA ASP A 287 11.02 8.37 -15.39
C ASP A 287 9.54 8.70 -15.19
N ALA A 288 9.17 9.99 -15.33
CA ALA A 288 7.79 10.42 -15.21
C ALA A 288 6.87 9.74 -16.25
N LEU A 289 7.36 9.55 -17.47
CA LEU A 289 6.62 8.87 -18.52
C LEU A 289 6.47 7.36 -18.31
N ARG A 290 7.25 6.74 -17.43
CA ARG A 290 7.08 5.33 -17.03
C ARG A 290 5.98 5.13 -15.99
N LEU A 291 5.60 6.16 -15.23
CA LEU A 291 4.52 6.08 -14.27
C LEU A 291 3.21 5.64 -14.92
N GLN A 292 2.36 4.95 -14.16
CA GLN A 292 0.99 4.69 -14.59
C GLN A 292 0.23 6.02 -14.78
N PRO A 293 -0.80 6.08 -15.63
CA PRO A 293 -1.47 7.34 -15.97
C PRO A 293 -1.92 8.15 -14.75
N PHE A 294 -2.40 7.46 -13.73
CA PHE A 294 -2.85 8.08 -12.49
C PHE A 294 -1.69 8.61 -11.62
N ASP A 295 -0.65 7.82 -11.46
CA ASP A 295 0.56 8.23 -10.73
C ASP A 295 1.24 9.41 -11.41
N PHE A 296 1.24 9.43 -12.76
CA PHE A 296 1.69 10.57 -13.54
C PHE A 296 0.90 11.84 -13.24
N GLN A 297 -0.44 11.76 -13.21
CA GLN A 297 -1.28 12.89 -12.82
C GLN A 297 -0.99 13.39 -11.39
N THR A 298 -0.92 12.47 -10.43
CA THR A 298 -0.63 12.81 -9.03
C THR A 298 0.72 13.47 -8.88
N TRP A 299 1.74 12.91 -9.56
CA TRP A 299 3.08 13.45 -9.58
C TRP A 299 3.11 14.87 -10.16
N MET A 300 2.45 15.10 -11.30
CA MET A 300 2.35 16.41 -11.93
C MET A 300 1.68 17.45 -11.04
N LEU A 301 0.53 17.12 -10.45
CA LEU A 301 -0.19 18.03 -9.54
C LEU A 301 0.67 18.42 -8.33
N LYS A 302 1.41 17.47 -7.75
CA LYS A 302 2.32 17.77 -6.64
C LYS A 302 3.46 18.70 -7.05
N ARG A 303 4.08 18.47 -8.19
CA ARG A 303 5.14 19.37 -8.70
C ARG A 303 4.63 20.77 -9.04
N LEU A 304 3.40 20.87 -9.49
CA LEU A 304 2.74 22.14 -9.78
C LEU A 304 2.16 22.82 -8.53
N HIS A 305 2.33 22.25 -7.34
CA HIS A 305 1.68 22.71 -6.11
C HIS A 305 0.16 22.89 -6.31
N ALA A 306 -0.50 21.90 -6.86
CA ALA A 306 -1.92 21.89 -7.15
C ALA A 306 -2.62 20.72 -6.45
N TYR A 307 -3.94 20.78 -6.32
CA TYR A 307 -4.72 19.68 -5.77
C TYR A 307 -5.63 19.03 -6.82
N ALA A 308 -5.95 17.78 -6.58
CA ALA A 308 -6.72 16.98 -7.51
C ALA A 308 -8.21 17.38 -7.55
N SER A 309 -8.85 17.20 -8.72
CA SER A 309 -10.29 17.43 -8.86
C SER A 309 -11.08 16.50 -7.92
N PRO A 310 -12.07 17.01 -7.15
CA PRO A 310 -12.89 16.18 -6.26
C PRO A 310 -13.93 15.31 -6.99
N LYS A 311 -14.21 15.57 -8.28
CA LYS A 311 -15.22 14.83 -9.05
C LYS A 311 -14.65 13.63 -9.77
N LYS A 312 -15.32 12.47 -9.66
CA LYS A 312 -14.92 11.17 -10.26
C LYS A 312 -15.23 11.02 -11.74
N THR A 313 -16.36 11.53 -12.16
CA THR A 313 -16.88 11.40 -13.53
C THR A 313 -17.67 12.66 -13.91
N GLY A 314 -17.57 13.06 -15.18
CA GLY A 314 -18.30 14.23 -15.67
C GLY A 314 -17.60 15.57 -15.40
N ASP A 315 -16.34 15.57 -14.96
CA ASP A 315 -15.49 16.77 -14.79
C ASP A 315 -14.92 17.29 -16.13
N LEU A 316 -15.30 16.64 -17.23
CA LEU A 316 -14.95 17.06 -18.60
C LEU A 316 -13.41 17.07 -18.85
N GLY A 317 -12.67 16.23 -18.11
CA GLY A 317 -11.24 16.10 -18.27
C GLY A 317 -10.42 17.08 -17.43
N ILE A 318 -10.97 17.62 -16.34
CA ILE A 318 -10.20 18.41 -15.38
C ILE A 318 -9.60 17.50 -14.33
N ASP A 319 -8.27 17.49 -14.25
CA ASP A 319 -7.49 16.63 -13.39
C ASP A 319 -7.23 17.26 -12.02
N GLY A 320 -7.23 18.59 -11.93
CA GLY A 320 -6.98 19.31 -10.68
C GLY A 320 -7.24 20.80 -10.77
N PHE A 321 -6.90 21.48 -9.66
CA PHE A 321 -7.05 22.93 -9.52
C PHE A 321 -5.86 23.53 -8.77
N THR A 322 -5.57 24.82 -9.04
CA THR A 322 -4.65 25.62 -8.23
C THR A 322 -5.26 25.93 -6.87
N TYR A 323 -4.43 26.16 -5.83
CA TYR A 323 -4.94 26.30 -4.45
C TYR A 323 -5.78 27.56 -4.22
N PHE A 324 -5.34 28.73 -4.67
CA PHE A 324 -6.00 29.99 -4.31
C PHE A 324 -7.12 30.36 -5.30
N LYS A 325 -6.79 30.50 -6.57
CA LYS A 325 -7.76 30.95 -7.60
C LYS A 325 -8.58 29.81 -8.20
N GLN A 326 -8.27 28.56 -7.82
CA GLN A 326 -8.96 27.38 -8.33
C GLN A 326 -9.03 27.36 -9.88
N HIS A 327 -7.92 27.69 -10.53
CA HIS A 327 -7.80 27.55 -11.96
C HIS A 327 -7.77 26.06 -12.33
N PRO A 328 -8.59 25.61 -13.30
CA PRO A 328 -8.61 24.21 -13.70
C PRO A 328 -7.30 23.81 -14.39
N ILE A 329 -6.88 22.58 -14.13
CA ILE A 329 -5.70 21.96 -14.69
C ILE A 329 -6.13 20.68 -15.42
N GLN A 330 -5.68 20.52 -16.66
CA GLN A 330 -5.77 19.28 -17.41
C GLN A 330 -4.38 18.73 -17.70
N ILE A 331 -4.16 17.43 -17.45
CA ILE A 331 -2.89 16.75 -17.64
C ILE A 331 -3.07 15.65 -18.71
N LYS A 332 -2.24 15.66 -19.73
CA LYS A 332 -2.28 14.67 -20.80
C LYS A 332 -0.93 14.01 -20.99
N LYS A 333 -0.88 12.70 -20.79
CA LYS A 333 0.28 11.86 -21.06
C LYS A 333 0.28 11.41 -22.52
N VAL A 334 0.31 12.37 -23.45
CA VAL A 334 0.36 12.13 -24.89
C VAL A 334 1.49 12.93 -25.51
N GLU A 335 2.08 12.39 -26.58
CA GLU A 335 3.26 13.00 -27.21
C GLU A 335 2.96 14.39 -27.76
N HIS A 336 1.79 14.58 -28.40
CA HIS A 336 1.38 15.85 -28.97
C HIS A 336 -0.06 16.19 -28.60
N ILE A 337 -0.26 17.29 -27.90
CA ILE A 337 -1.60 17.83 -27.62
C ILE A 337 -2.12 18.53 -28.86
N GLY A 338 -3.22 18.02 -29.41
CA GLY A 338 -3.90 18.57 -30.57
C GLY A 338 -5.00 19.58 -30.18
N ARG A 339 -5.54 20.26 -31.22
CA ARG A 339 -6.61 21.27 -31.07
C ARG A 339 -7.84 20.72 -30.33
N ASN A 340 -8.27 19.51 -30.62
CA ASN A 340 -9.44 18.89 -29.99
C ASN A 340 -9.34 18.82 -28.46
N VAL A 341 -8.14 18.70 -27.89
CA VAL A 341 -7.92 18.73 -26.44
C VAL A 341 -8.16 20.14 -25.90
N ILE A 342 -7.72 21.16 -26.64
CA ILE A 342 -7.96 22.56 -26.28
C ILE A 342 -9.44 22.89 -26.32
N ASP A 343 -10.16 22.46 -27.37
CA ASP A 343 -11.60 22.68 -27.53
C ASP A 343 -12.40 22.06 -26.37
N ASN A 344 -12.03 20.82 -25.97
CA ASN A 344 -12.66 20.15 -24.84
C ASN A 344 -12.39 20.86 -23.51
N PHE A 345 -11.16 21.30 -23.28
CA PHE A 345 -10.79 22.01 -22.06
C PHE A 345 -11.42 23.41 -22.00
N HIS A 346 -11.52 24.11 -23.13
CA HIS A 346 -12.26 25.36 -23.29
C HIS A 346 -13.73 25.17 -22.81
N ALA A 347 -14.41 24.16 -23.37
CA ALA A 347 -15.79 23.85 -22.96
C ALA A 347 -15.92 23.57 -21.45
N ALA A 348 -14.94 22.90 -20.85
CA ALA A 348 -14.89 22.65 -19.42
C ALA A 348 -14.70 23.94 -18.61
N MET A 349 -13.80 24.83 -19.04
CA MET A 349 -13.55 26.13 -18.39
C MET A 349 -14.79 27.04 -18.42
N VAL A 350 -15.48 27.10 -19.56
CA VAL A 350 -16.71 27.86 -19.71
C VAL A 350 -17.80 27.37 -18.75
N ARG A 351 -18.00 26.06 -18.63
CA ARG A 351 -18.98 25.48 -17.69
C ARG A 351 -18.62 25.78 -16.23
N LEU A 352 -17.35 25.90 -15.89
CA LEU A 352 -16.87 26.27 -14.55
C LEU A 352 -16.81 27.79 -14.35
N SER A 353 -17.16 28.59 -15.35
CA SER A 353 -17.03 30.05 -15.31
C SER A 353 -15.61 30.50 -14.96
N LYS A 354 -14.58 29.84 -15.52
CA LYS A 354 -13.16 30.12 -15.29
C LYS A 354 -12.55 30.78 -16.53
N ALA A 355 -11.91 31.93 -16.33
CA ALA A 355 -11.25 32.69 -17.40
C ALA A 355 -9.78 32.27 -17.62
N LYS A 356 -9.16 31.56 -16.66
CA LYS A 356 -7.78 31.07 -16.77
C LYS A 356 -7.71 29.59 -16.39
N GLY A 357 -6.90 28.82 -17.13
CA GLY A 357 -6.64 27.40 -16.86
C GLY A 357 -5.33 26.95 -17.45
N TYR A 358 -4.90 25.73 -17.10
CA TYR A 358 -3.59 25.17 -17.49
C TYR A 358 -3.78 23.82 -18.15
N ILE A 359 -3.08 23.62 -19.28
CA ILE A 359 -2.97 22.29 -19.91
C ILE A 359 -1.51 21.87 -19.88
N ILE A 360 -1.27 20.68 -19.31
CA ILE A 360 0.07 20.12 -19.17
C ILE A 360 0.21 18.91 -20.11
N GLY A 361 1.29 18.87 -20.88
CA GLY A 361 1.58 17.78 -21.79
C GLY A 361 3.04 17.71 -22.21
N ILE A 362 3.37 16.70 -23.03
CA ILE A 362 4.75 16.54 -23.51
C ILE A 362 5.08 17.64 -24.52
N SER A 363 4.21 17.84 -25.51
CA SER A 363 4.33 18.93 -26.49
C SER A 363 2.96 19.36 -27.03
N PHE A 364 2.92 20.45 -27.77
CA PHE A 364 1.71 21.03 -28.37
C PHE A 364 1.86 21.18 -29.87
N THR A 365 0.81 20.81 -30.61
CA THR A 365 0.78 21.02 -32.06
C THR A 365 0.59 22.52 -32.38
N LYS A 366 1.00 22.94 -33.59
CA LYS A 366 0.76 24.29 -34.08
C LYS A 366 -0.71 24.67 -34.05
N GLY A 367 -1.62 23.73 -34.36
CA GLY A 367 -3.06 23.94 -34.32
C GLY A 367 -3.59 24.17 -32.90
N ALA A 368 -3.05 23.49 -31.89
CA ALA A 368 -3.39 23.71 -30.49
C ALA A 368 -2.95 25.11 -30.02
N LEU A 369 -1.73 25.53 -30.35
CA LEU A 369 -1.21 26.84 -29.98
C LEU A 369 -1.97 27.98 -30.67
N ALA A 370 -2.35 27.78 -31.93
CA ALA A 370 -3.18 28.75 -32.69
C ALA A 370 -4.57 28.91 -32.04
N GLU A 371 -5.20 27.81 -31.61
CA GLU A 371 -6.51 27.86 -30.92
C GLU A 371 -6.42 28.53 -29.55
N ILE A 372 -5.38 28.25 -28.77
CA ILE A 372 -5.11 28.95 -27.50
C ILE A 372 -5.01 30.47 -27.73
N SER A 373 -4.28 30.88 -28.77
CA SER A 373 -4.13 32.29 -29.12
C SER A 373 -5.45 32.94 -29.55
N ARG A 374 -6.26 32.22 -30.36
CA ARG A 374 -7.59 32.68 -30.79
C ARG A 374 -8.51 32.91 -29.58
N LEU A 375 -8.62 31.93 -28.66
CA LEU A 375 -9.46 32.00 -27.47
C LEU A 375 -9.08 33.19 -26.58
N LYS A 376 -7.80 33.48 -26.47
CA LYS A 376 -7.30 34.63 -25.70
C LYS A 376 -7.72 35.96 -26.31
N VAL A 377 -7.64 36.09 -27.64
CA VAL A 377 -7.92 37.34 -28.35
C VAL A 377 -9.44 37.59 -28.52
N GLU A 378 -10.18 36.55 -28.91
CA GLU A 378 -11.58 36.67 -29.25
C GLU A 378 -12.50 36.53 -28.04
N GLU A 379 -12.15 35.73 -27.04
CA GLU A 379 -13.01 35.40 -25.91
C GLU A 379 -12.47 35.86 -24.55
N GLY A 380 -11.21 36.38 -24.52
CA GLY A 380 -10.54 36.79 -23.26
C GLY A 380 -10.20 35.62 -22.34
N LEU A 381 -10.26 34.38 -22.85
CA LEU A 381 -10.04 33.16 -22.10
C LEU A 381 -8.57 32.73 -22.20
N VAL A 382 -7.89 32.58 -21.06
CA VAL A 382 -6.45 32.30 -21.00
C VAL A 382 -6.20 30.83 -20.70
N ILE A 383 -5.80 30.05 -21.71
CA ILE A 383 -5.26 28.72 -21.49
C ILE A 383 -3.74 28.80 -21.53
N VAL A 384 -3.09 28.35 -20.47
CA VAL A 384 -1.61 28.34 -20.38
C VAL A 384 -1.13 26.92 -20.72
N PRO A 385 -0.45 26.72 -21.87
CA PRO A 385 0.18 25.47 -22.20
C PRO A 385 1.48 25.35 -21.39
N VAL A 386 1.70 24.22 -20.72
CA VAL A 386 2.90 23.92 -19.96
C VAL A 386 3.45 22.58 -20.42
N THR A 387 4.71 22.54 -20.78
CA THR A 387 5.38 21.29 -21.18
C THR A 387 5.90 20.53 -19.98
N LEU A 388 6.05 19.20 -20.11
CA LEU A 388 6.64 18.37 -19.08
C LEU A 388 8.08 18.83 -18.75
N ASP A 389 8.84 19.26 -19.75
CA ASP A 389 10.19 19.82 -19.53
C ASP A 389 10.20 21.08 -18.67
N GLU A 390 9.20 21.94 -18.82
CA GLU A 390 9.06 23.13 -17.96
C GLU A 390 8.75 22.74 -16.51
N VAL A 391 7.85 21.76 -16.33
CA VAL A 391 7.54 21.25 -14.98
C VAL A 391 8.78 20.64 -14.32
N MET A 392 9.62 19.94 -15.08
CA MET A 392 10.89 19.37 -14.58
C MET A 392 11.90 20.46 -14.15
N LYS A 393 11.81 21.65 -14.72
CA LYS A 393 12.62 22.82 -14.36
C LYS A 393 11.99 23.68 -13.27
N ASP A 394 11.13 23.09 -12.43
CA ASP A 394 10.42 23.74 -11.32
C ASP A 394 9.50 24.89 -11.75
N TYR A 395 8.77 24.67 -12.85
CA TYR A 395 7.72 25.61 -13.27
C TYR A 395 6.72 25.85 -12.14
N ARG A 396 6.53 27.10 -11.76
CA ARG A 396 5.53 27.50 -10.77
C ARG A 396 4.33 28.10 -11.48
N ILE A 397 3.15 27.56 -11.15
CA ILE A 397 1.89 28.15 -11.59
C ILE A 397 1.77 29.53 -10.95
N GLU A 398 1.67 30.56 -11.78
CA GLU A 398 1.34 31.93 -11.32
C GLU A 398 -0.15 31.97 -10.95
N GLU A 399 -0.43 32.22 -9.71
CA GLU A 399 -1.78 32.40 -9.19
C GLU A 399 -2.32 33.82 -9.33
#